data_bcee861df60cbfbc4a6c731eb04c1c44
#
_entry.id   bcee861df60cbfbc4a6c731eb04c1c44
#
_cell.length_a   1.000
_cell.length_b   1.000
_cell.length_c   1.000
_cell.angle_alpha   90.00
_cell.angle_beta   90.00
_cell.angle_gamma   90.00
#
_symmetry.space_group_name_H-M   'P 1'
#
loop_
_entity.id
_entity.type
_entity.pdbx_description
1 polymer ?
#
loop_
_entity_poly.entity_id
_entity_poly.type
_entity_poly.pdbx_seq_one_letter_code
_entity_poly.pdbx_strand_id
1 'polypeptide(L)'
;MTVITGADDLQGLLVISLEQAVAAPYAAGRLADAGARVIKVERPEGDFARGYDADAKGQSSYFVWLNRGKESVALNLKQADDLQILKNMISKADIFIQNLMPGALERLGLSSAELRAADPGLITCDISGYGSNGPFQQMKAYDFLVQAEVGLAEITGAPEQPGRVGVSICDIAAGMTAHQAILQALYARSRTGKGRGIEVSLFHALADWMNVPYIQSQYGGRDIRRPGLHHPTIAPYGAYRCGDGRQLLLSIQNEREWQRLCSDVLQQPDLPENPKFSSNVKRVENRAALDDILNKVFAAHPIDQLAVMLQTAQIAFGRLNTMDDFAAHPQNRFVTVRTTGGELQILAPGAVVNGVMAPLGAVPDLGANSTAIRDEFAQPNRS
;
A
#
# COMPACT_ATOMS: atom_id res chain seq x y z
N MET A 1 -2.34 -10.45 -33.31
CA MET A 1 -1.38 -9.78 -32.41
C MET A 1 -1.75 -10.15 -30.98
N THR A 2 -0.86 -10.77 -30.22
CA THR A 2 -1.06 -11.07 -28.81
C THR A 2 -1.11 -9.76 -28.05
N VAL A 3 -2.17 -9.52 -27.29
CA VAL A 3 -2.31 -8.29 -26.49
C VAL A 3 -1.36 -8.42 -25.29
N ILE A 4 -0.41 -7.50 -25.17
CA ILE A 4 0.51 -7.45 -24.02
C ILE A 4 -0.28 -6.89 -22.83
N THR A 5 -0.49 -7.70 -21.80
CA THR A 5 -1.32 -7.37 -20.61
C THR A 5 -0.49 -6.96 -19.40
N GLY A 6 0.85 -7.13 -19.45
CA GLY A 6 1.73 -7.01 -18.29
C GLY A 6 1.74 -8.26 -17.39
N ALA A 7 0.88 -9.25 -17.66
CA ALA A 7 0.82 -10.49 -16.87
C ALA A 7 2.03 -11.42 -17.10
N ASP A 8 2.80 -11.19 -18.15
CA ASP A 8 3.95 -12.01 -18.54
C ASP A 8 5.27 -11.23 -18.51
N ASP A 9 5.27 -9.99 -18.02
CA ASP A 9 6.45 -9.11 -18.03
C ASP A 9 7.64 -9.70 -17.22
N LEU A 10 7.33 -10.50 -16.19
CA LEU A 10 8.32 -11.17 -15.35
C LEU A 10 8.31 -12.70 -15.52
N GLN A 11 7.75 -13.20 -16.63
CA GLN A 11 7.74 -14.63 -16.94
C GLN A 11 9.15 -15.21 -17.00
N GLY A 12 9.33 -16.39 -16.42
CA GLY A 12 10.62 -17.07 -16.34
C GLY A 12 11.44 -16.73 -15.09
N LEU A 13 11.02 -15.74 -14.29
CA LEU A 13 11.65 -15.47 -13.00
C LEU A 13 11.05 -16.35 -11.90
N LEU A 14 11.95 -16.91 -11.06
CA LEU A 14 11.60 -17.66 -9.86
C LEU A 14 11.83 -16.82 -8.61
N VAL A 15 10.77 -16.62 -7.83
CA VAL A 15 10.78 -15.91 -6.56
C VAL A 15 10.52 -16.87 -5.43
N ILE A 16 11.43 -16.97 -4.49
CA ILE A 16 11.22 -17.70 -3.23
C ILE A 16 10.93 -16.67 -2.15
N SER A 17 9.78 -16.79 -1.51
CA SER A 17 9.34 -15.82 -0.51
C SER A 17 9.05 -16.51 0.83
N LEU A 18 9.93 -16.28 1.79
CA LEU A 18 9.77 -16.71 3.19
C LEU A 18 9.08 -15.59 3.96
N GLU A 19 7.77 -15.52 3.84
CA GLU A 19 6.98 -14.35 4.13
C GLU A 19 5.79 -14.61 5.05
N GLN A 20 5.33 -13.55 5.70
CA GLN A 20 4.12 -13.58 6.53
C GLN A 20 3.45 -12.20 6.56
N ALA A 21 2.19 -12.15 6.99
CA ALA A 21 1.37 -10.95 7.18
C ALA A 21 1.10 -10.18 5.87
N VAL A 22 1.67 -8.96 5.72
CA VAL A 22 1.26 -8.01 4.68
C VAL A 22 2.43 -7.54 3.82
N ALA A 23 3.48 -6.95 4.39
CA ALA A 23 4.49 -6.22 3.63
C ALA A 23 5.22 -7.06 2.56
N ALA A 24 5.81 -8.20 2.94
CA ALA A 24 6.46 -9.10 2.01
C ALA A 24 5.46 -9.81 1.08
N PRO A 25 4.30 -10.32 1.57
CA PRO A 25 3.24 -10.82 0.72
C PRO A 25 2.74 -9.83 -0.32
N TYR A 26 2.67 -8.54 0.00
CA TYR A 26 2.32 -7.49 -0.97
C TYR A 26 3.35 -7.41 -2.10
N ALA A 27 4.65 -7.32 -1.77
CA ALA A 27 5.72 -7.23 -2.76
C ALA A 27 5.75 -8.49 -3.67
N ALA A 28 5.73 -9.68 -3.07
CA ALA A 28 5.74 -10.96 -3.78
C ALA A 28 4.47 -11.17 -4.64
N GLY A 29 3.29 -10.73 -4.13
CA GLY A 29 2.04 -10.78 -4.87
C GLY A 29 2.05 -9.90 -6.13
N ARG A 30 2.72 -8.74 -6.10
CA ARG A 30 2.89 -7.89 -7.29
C ARG A 30 3.81 -8.51 -8.34
N LEU A 31 4.83 -9.25 -7.91
CA LEU A 31 5.68 -10.02 -8.84
C LEU A 31 4.89 -11.18 -9.47
N ALA A 32 4.02 -11.85 -8.71
CA ALA A 32 3.13 -12.88 -9.24
C ALA A 32 2.10 -12.30 -10.23
N ASP A 33 1.50 -11.13 -9.93
CA ASP A 33 0.59 -10.43 -10.84
C ASP A 33 1.26 -10.08 -12.19
N ALA A 34 2.59 -9.93 -12.20
CA ALA A 34 3.40 -9.64 -13.39
C ALA A 34 4.00 -10.90 -14.06
N GLY A 35 3.61 -12.10 -13.64
CA GLY A 35 3.98 -13.36 -14.28
C GLY A 35 5.19 -14.08 -13.72
N ALA A 36 5.83 -13.58 -12.67
CA ALA A 36 6.87 -14.33 -11.98
C ALA A 36 6.26 -15.56 -11.28
N ARG A 37 6.97 -16.68 -11.29
CA ARG A 37 6.64 -17.83 -10.47
C ARG A 37 7.03 -17.53 -9.03
N VAL A 38 6.05 -17.38 -8.14
CA VAL A 38 6.27 -17.06 -6.74
C VAL A 38 5.91 -18.26 -5.88
N ILE A 39 6.90 -18.78 -5.14
CA ILE A 39 6.70 -19.85 -4.16
C ILE A 39 6.75 -19.23 -2.76
N LYS A 40 5.58 -19.21 -2.11
CA LYS A 40 5.43 -18.81 -0.71
C LYS A 40 5.82 -19.99 0.18
N VAL A 41 6.83 -19.80 1.02
CA VAL A 41 7.24 -20.76 2.05
C VAL A 41 6.52 -20.43 3.33
N GLU A 42 5.74 -21.37 3.82
CA GLU A 42 4.98 -21.26 5.06
C GLU A 42 5.45 -22.32 6.07
N ARG A 43 5.30 -22.01 7.35
CA ARG A 43 5.43 -23.04 8.39
C ARG A 43 4.27 -24.05 8.28
N PRO A 44 4.35 -25.24 8.92
CA PRO A 44 3.26 -26.24 8.86
C PRO A 44 1.89 -25.73 9.31
N GLU A 45 1.86 -24.75 10.24
CA GLU A 45 0.64 -24.12 10.74
C GLU A 45 0.13 -23.01 9.82
N GLY A 46 0.88 -22.65 8.79
CA GLY A 46 0.57 -21.58 7.84
C GLY A 46 1.00 -20.18 8.32
N ASP A 47 0.81 -19.22 7.43
CA ASP A 47 0.91 -17.80 7.73
C ASP A 47 -0.24 -17.41 8.68
N PHE A 48 0.08 -16.69 9.76
CA PHE A 48 -0.96 -16.25 10.70
C PHE A 48 -2.00 -15.32 10.06
N ALA A 49 -1.68 -14.66 8.95
CA ALA A 49 -2.66 -13.88 8.17
C ALA A 49 -3.81 -14.72 7.61
N ARG A 50 -3.67 -16.05 7.50
CA ARG A 50 -4.78 -16.95 7.13
C ARG A 50 -5.93 -16.92 8.14
N GLY A 51 -5.64 -16.55 9.39
CA GLY A 51 -6.61 -16.51 10.50
C GLY A 51 -7.01 -15.10 10.94
N TYR A 52 -6.73 -14.03 10.17
CA TYR A 52 -7.11 -12.68 10.56
C TYR A 52 -8.62 -12.44 10.55
N ASP A 53 -9.32 -13.03 9.62
CA ASP A 53 -10.78 -13.00 9.45
C ASP A 53 -11.22 -14.20 8.60
N ALA A 54 -12.54 -14.32 8.33
CA ALA A 54 -13.10 -15.34 7.46
C ALA A 54 -14.07 -14.75 6.41
N ASP A 55 -13.95 -13.46 6.11
CA ASP A 55 -14.92 -12.69 5.34
C ASP A 55 -14.88 -13.00 3.85
N ALA A 56 -13.74 -13.52 3.35
CA ALA A 56 -13.55 -13.92 1.98
C ALA A 56 -14.00 -15.39 1.75
N LYS A 57 -15.30 -15.66 1.93
CA LYS A 57 -15.91 -17.01 1.79
C LYS A 57 -15.22 -18.07 2.67
N GLY A 58 -15.00 -17.73 3.93
CA GLY A 58 -14.36 -18.60 4.89
C GLY A 58 -12.84 -18.52 4.90
N GLN A 59 -12.25 -17.66 4.09
CA GLN A 59 -10.82 -17.34 4.10
C GLN A 59 -10.59 -15.90 4.55
N SER A 60 -9.37 -15.61 4.99
CA SER A 60 -8.98 -14.24 5.38
C SER A 60 -8.93 -13.31 4.17
N SER A 61 -9.55 -12.14 4.29
CA SER A 61 -9.52 -11.07 3.29
C SER A 61 -8.08 -10.66 2.96
N TYR A 62 -7.23 -10.53 3.97
CA TYR A 62 -5.81 -10.23 3.80
C TYR A 62 -5.09 -11.31 3.01
N PHE A 63 -5.34 -12.58 3.34
CA PHE A 63 -4.66 -13.67 2.68
C PHE A 63 -5.07 -13.77 1.21
N VAL A 64 -6.34 -13.68 0.91
CA VAL A 64 -6.89 -13.69 -0.47
C VAL A 64 -6.32 -12.53 -1.28
N TRP A 65 -6.33 -11.34 -0.74
CA TRP A 65 -5.81 -10.15 -1.43
C TRP A 65 -4.33 -10.26 -1.78
N LEU A 66 -3.50 -10.80 -0.88
CA LEU A 66 -2.04 -10.72 -0.96
C LEU A 66 -1.36 -11.96 -1.55
N ASN A 67 -2.08 -13.10 -1.64
CA ASN A 67 -1.43 -14.37 -2.01
C ASN A 67 -2.00 -15.05 -3.26
N ARG A 68 -2.80 -14.31 -4.03
CA ARG A 68 -3.24 -14.78 -5.36
C ARG A 68 -2.04 -14.97 -6.29
N GLY A 69 -2.11 -15.97 -7.15
CA GLY A 69 -1.09 -16.28 -8.16
C GLY A 69 0.20 -16.90 -7.61
N LYS A 70 0.25 -17.19 -6.29
CA LYS A 70 1.40 -17.87 -5.68
C LYS A 70 1.18 -19.37 -5.59
N GLU A 71 2.29 -20.12 -5.50
CA GLU A 71 2.34 -21.49 -5.03
C GLU A 71 2.61 -21.50 -3.51
N SER A 72 2.05 -22.45 -2.77
CA SER A 72 2.30 -22.61 -1.34
C SER A 72 3.00 -23.92 -1.04
N VAL A 73 4.13 -23.84 -0.30
CA VAL A 73 4.84 -24.98 0.26
C VAL A 73 4.93 -24.87 1.78
N ALA A 74 4.54 -25.91 2.49
CA ALA A 74 4.65 -25.99 3.93
C ALA A 74 5.99 -26.68 4.29
N LEU A 75 6.87 -25.95 4.99
CA LEU A 75 8.17 -26.45 5.45
C LEU A 75 8.37 -26.20 6.94
N ASN A 76 8.83 -27.22 7.66
CA ASN A 76 9.29 -27.07 9.04
C ASN A 76 10.80 -26.83 9.05
N LEU A 77 11.23 -25.59 9.04
CA LEU A 77 12.65 -25.22 8.97
C LEU A 77 13.50 -25.64 10.18
N LYS A 78 12.90 -26.27 11.19
CA LYS A 78 13.62 -26.94 12.27
C LYS A 78 14.07 -28.37 11.89
N GLN A 79 13.53 -28.91 10.80
CA GLN A 79 13.92 -30.20 10.24
C GLN A 79 14.99 -29.97 9.16
N ALA A 80 16.06 -30.78 9.22
CA ALA A 80 17.18 -30.62 8.30
C ALA A 80 16.78 -30.80 6.83
N ASP A 81 15.90 -31.76 6.54
CA ASP A 81 15.44 -32.05 5.18
C ASP A 81 14.63 -30.87 4.60
N ASP A 82 13.73 -30.26 5.39
CA ASP A 82 12.94 -29.13 4.96
C ASP A 82 13.81 -27.87 4.77
N LEU A 83 14.79 -27.67 5.64
CA LEU A 83 15.77 -26.59 5.47
C LEU A 83 16.62 -26.80 4.22
N GLN A 84 16.98 -28.06 3.90
CA GLN A 84 17.73 -28.37 2.67
C GLN A 84 16.89 -28.09 1.43
N ILE A 85 15.59 -28.44 1.42
CA ILE A 85 14.68 -28.08 0.34
C ILE A 85 14.66 -26.56 0.12
N LEU A 86 14.52 -25.76 1.21
CA LEU A 86 14.56 -24.29 1.08
C LEU A 86 15.88 -23.79 0.50
N LYS A 87 17.02 -24.35 0.93
CA LYS A 87 18.34 -24.02 0.35
C LYS A 87 18.41 -24.34 -1.14
N ASN A 88 17.89 -25.49 -1.56
CA ASN A 88 17.85 -25.89 -2.95
C ASN A 88 16.92 -24.99 -3.77
N MET A 89 15.79 -24.53 -3.20
CA MET A 89 14.91 -23.55 -3.84
C MET A 89 15.63 -22.22 -4.06
N ILE A 90 16.29 -21.70 -3.03
CA ILE A 90 16.99 -20.41 -3.10
C ILE A 90 18.15 -20.47 -4.10
N SER A 91 18.87 -21.59 -4.20
CA SER A 91 19.98 -21.76 -5.16
C SER A 91 19.55 -21.74 -6.65
N LYS A 92 18.25 -21.83 -6.91
CA LYS A 92 17.66 -21.74 -8.27
C LYS A 92 16.84 -20.46 -8.45
N ALA A 93 16.71 -19.63 -7.40
CA ALA A 93 15.87 -18.45 -7.41
C ALA A 93 16.56 -17.25 -8.08
N ASP A 94 15.78 -16.43 -8.75
CA ASP A 94 16.19 -15.10 -9.19
C ASP A 94 16.08 -14.09 -8.05
N ILE A 95 15.07 -14.26 -7.19
CA ILE A 95 14.75 -13.33 -6.11
C ILE A 95 14.42 -14.15 -4.85
N PHE A 96 15.01 -13.75 -3.74
CA PHE A 96 14.67 -14.24 -2.41
C PHE A 96 14.14 -13.09 -1.57
N ILE A 97 12.89 -13.20 -1.08
CA ILE A 97 12.23 -12.22 -0.22
C ILE A 97 11.99 -12.84 1.15
N GLN A 98 12.22 -12.06 2.22
CA GLN A 98 11.86 -12.49 3.55
C GLN A 98 11.44 -11.32 4.45
N ASN A 99 10.60 -11.61 5.47
CA ASN A 99 10.26 -10.66 6.52
C ASN A 99 10.21 -11.33 7.91
N LEU A 100 11.14 -12.20 8.16
CA LEU A 100 11.33 -12.80 9.49
C LEU A 100 11.94 -11.76 10.46
N MET A 101 11.89 -12.09 11.74
CA MET A 101 12.60 -11.28 12.74
C MET A 101 14.10 -11.22 12.44
N PRO A 102 14.75 -10.07 12.65
CA PRO A 102 16.18 -9.93 12.45
C PRO A 102 16.99 -11.02 13.17
N GLY A 103 18.00 -11.54 12.50
CA GLY A 103 18.81 -12.66 12.97
C GLY A 103 18.18 -14.05 12.79
N ALA A 104 16.97 -14.17 12.29
CA ALA A 104 16.34 -15.47 12.07
C ALA A 104 16.97 -16.24 10.90
N LEU A 105 17.27 -15.56 9.80
CA LEU A 105 17.94 -16.17 8.65
C LEU A 105 19.36 -16.63 8.98
N GLU A 106 20.11 -15.82 9.71
CA GLU A 106 21.47 -16.13 10.14
C GLU A 106 21.51 -17.43 10.97
N ARG A 107 20.53 -17.60 11.88
CA ARG A 107 20.40 -18.85 12.67
C ARG A 107 20.08 -20.08 11.83
N LEU A 108 19.50 -19.88 10.64
CA LEU A 108 19.22 -20.96 9.67
C LEU A 108 20.38 -21.19 8.69
N GLY A 109 21.46 -20.38 8.78
CA GLY A 109 22.56 -20.39 7.80
C GLY A 109 22.11 -19.95 6.41
N LEU A 110 21.26 -18.92 6.37
CA LEU A 110 20.64 -18.34 5.15
C LEU A 110 20.82 -16.82 5.12
N SER A 111 21.95 -16.30 5.63
CA SER A 111 22.24 -14.87 5.56
C SER A 111 22.17 -14.38 4.11
N SER A 112 21.42 -13.30 3.87
CA SER A 112 21.24 -12.71 2.53
C SER A 112 22.59 -12.35 1.88
N ALA A 113 23.58 -11.95 2.67
CA ALA A 113 24.92 -11.65 2.18
C ALA A 113 25.66 -12.91 1.70
N GLU A 114 25.60 -14.00 2.46
CA GLU A 114 26.22 -15.29 2.09
C GLU A 114 25.53 -15.91 0.88
N LEU A 115 24.20 -15.83 0.79
CA LEU A 115 23.44 -16.28 -0.39
C LEU A 115 23.87 -15.56 -1.65
N ARG A 116 24.04 -14.22 -1.62
CA ARG A 116 24.55 -13.45 -2.77
C ARG A 116 26.04 -13.67 -3.05
N ALA A 117 26.83 -14.04 -2.04
CA ALA A 117 28.23 -14.42 -2.26
C ALA A 117 28.35 -15.77 -2.99
N ALA A 118 27.43 -16.70 -2.73
CA ALA A 118 27.32 -17.98 -3.41
C ALA A 118 26.73 -17.84 -4.81
N ASP A 119 25.73 -16.99 -5.00
CA ASP A 119 25.14 -16.64 -6.29
C ASP A 119 25.12 -15.12 -6.48
N PRO A 120 26.09 -14.55 -7.19
CA PRO A 120 26.15 -13.11 -7.48
C PRO A 120 24.99 -12.57 -8.32
N GLY A 121 24.20 -13.43 -8.98
CA GLY A 121 23.01 -13.08 -9.75
C GLY A 121 21.75 -12.94 -8.89
N LEU A 122 21.75 -13.52 -7.68
CA LEU A 122 20.60 -13.50 -6.78
C LEU A 122 20.27 -12.07 -6.30
N ILE A 123 19.00 -11.71 -6.33
CA ILE A 123 18.47 -10.52 -5.67
C ILE A 123 17.85 -10.95 -4.34
N THR A 124 18.29 -10.35 -3.23
CA THR A 124 17.67 -10.57 -1.92
C THR A 124 16.95 -9.33 -1.46
N CYS A 125 15.79 -9.50 -0.84
CA CYS A 125 15.01 -8.41 -0.25
C CYS A 125 14.59 -8.76 1.18
N ASP A 126 15.19 -8.06 2.14
CA ASP A 126 14.97 -8.22 3.57
C ASP A 126 14.04 -7.12 4.06
N ILE A 127 12.83 -7.48 4.52
CA ILE A 127 11.83 -6.54 5.01
C ILE A 127 11.73 -6.68 6.54
N SER A 128 11.88 -5.56 7.25
CA SER A 128 11.88 -5.54 8.72
C SER A 128 11.01 -4.42 9.28
N GLY A 129 10.82 -4.38 10.61
CA GLY A 129 10.09 -3.29 11.25
C GLY A 129 10.84 -1.97 11.24
N TYR A 130 12.10 -1.98 11.71
CA TYR A 130 12.89 -0.77 11.96
C TYR A 130 14.24 -0.73 11.22
N GLY A 131 14.53 -1.72 10.39
CA GLY A 131 15.80 -1.84 9.68
C GLY A 131 16.78 -2.78 10.38
N SER A 132 17.95 -2.97 9.74
CA SER A 132 19.02 -3.85 10.20
C SER A 132 19.97 -3.20 11.21
N ASN A 133 19.84 -1.88 11.43
CA ASN A 133 20.71 -1.07 12.28
C ASN A 133 19.91 -0.19 13.25
N GLY A 134 20.59 0.33 14.26
CA GLY A 134 20.02 1.26 15.23
C GLY A 134 19.41 0.60 16.45
N PRO A 135 18.95 1.41 17.43
CA PRO A 135 18.53 0.92 18.74
C PRO A 135 17.25 0.07 18.69
N PHE A 136 16.44 0.19 17.64
CA PHE A 136 15.17 -0.51 17.51
C PHE A 136 15.22 -1.73 16.56
N GLN A 137 16.40 -2.10 16.04
CA GLN A 137 16.55 -3.22 15.10
C GLN A 137 15.91 -4.55 15.58
N GLN A 138 15.90 -4.82 16.89
CA GLN A 138 15.32 -6.04 17.48
C GLN A 138 13.89 -5.85 18.01
N MET A 139 13.34 -4.65 17.86
CA MET A 139 11.99 -4.34 18.35
C MET A 139 10.94 -5.01 17.48
N LYS A 140 9.94 -5.62 18.11
CA LYS A 140 8.78 -6.16 17.39
C LYS A 140 7.98 -5.03 16.78
N ALA A 141 7.63 -5.17 15.51
CA ALA A 141 6.87 -4.20 14.75
C ALA A 141 5.58 -4.80 14.20
N TYR A 142 4.53 -4.00 14.22
CA TYR A 142 3.29 -4.19 13.49
C TYR A 142 2.85 -2.85 12.95
N ASP A 143 2.09 -2.86 11.88
CA ASP A 143 1.68 -1.66 11.14
C ASP A 143 1.30 -0.47 12.02
N PHE A 144 0.30 -0.64 12.90
CA PHE A 144 -0.18 0.46 13.74
C PHE A 144 0.85 0.98 14.75
N LEU A 145 1.71 0.10 15.27
CA LEU A 145 2.77 0.53 16.18
C LEU A 145 3.77 1.43 15.44
N VAL A 146 4.08 1.10 14.19
CA VAL A 146 4.97 1.92 13.36
C VAL A 146 4.28 3.21 12.92
N GLN A 147 2.97 3.23 12.61
CA GLN A 147 2.23 4.47 12.39
C GLN A 147 2.37 5.44 13.57
N ALA A 148 2.33 4.93 14.80
CA ALA A 148 2.50 5.74 16.00
C ALA A 148 3.95 6.25 16.13
N GLU A 149 4.94 5.39 15.96
CA GLU A 149 6.36 5.73 16.12
C GLU A 149 6.87 6.74 15.08
N VAL A 150 6.36 6.72 13.84
CA VAL A 150 6.72 7.72 12.82
C VAL A 150 5.91 9.02 12.95
N GLY A 151 4.98 9.11 13.91
CA GLY A 151 4.16 10.29 14.13
C GLY A 151 2.97 10.43 13.17
N LEU A 152 2.70 9.46 12.28
CA LEU A 152 1.55 9.54 11.37
C LEU A 152 0.22 9.56 12.13
N ALA A 153 0.07 8.71 13.15
CA ALA A 153 -1.13 8.67 13.97
C ALA A 153 -1.37 9.99 14.72
N GLU A 154 -0.30 10.70 15.10
CA GLU A 154 -0.41 12.00 15.77
C GLU A 154 -0.95 13.10 14.86
N ILE A 155 -0.61 13.10 13.57
CA ILE A 155 -1.08 14.11 12.61
C ILE A 155 -2.36 13.71 11.87
N THR A 156 -2.87 12.50 12.12
CA THR A 156 -4.10 11.94 11.54
C THR A 156 -5.21 11.94 12.60
N GLY A 157 -6.45 12.13 12.17
CA GLY A 157 -7.63 12.09 13.06
C GLY A 157 -8.29 13.45 13.26
N ALA A 158 -9.21 13.50 14.23
CA ALA A 158 -9.87 14.74 14.63
C ALA A 158 -8.91 15.67 15.40
N PRO A 159 -9.16 16.99 15.44
CA PRO A 159 -8.31 17.93 16.17
C PRO A 159 -8.01 17.51 17.61
N GLU A 160 -9.00 16.93 18.29
CA GLU A 160 -8.92 16.55 19.70
C GLU A 160 -8.43 15.12 19.91
N GLN A 161 -8.40 14.28 18.86
CA GLN A 161 -8.11 12.85 18.99
C GLN A 161 -7.23 12.32 17.85
N PRO A 162 -6.06 11.74 18.18
CA PRO A 162 -5.23 11.00 17.20
C PRO A 162 -6.03 9.87 16.56
N GLY A 163 -5.69 9.57 15.31
CA GLY A 163 -6.31 8.49 14.56
C GLY A 163 -5.32 7.70 13.74
N ARG A 164 -5.58 6.40 13.58
CA ARG A 164 -4.82 5.58 12.63
C ARG A 164 -5.37 5.75 11.21
N VAL A 165 -4.50 5.52 10.22
CA VAL A 165 -4.99 5.23 8.86
C VAL A 165 -5.68 3.86 8.86
N GLY A 166 -6.87 3.76 8.28
CA GLY A 166 -7.75 2.58 8.40
C GLY A 166 -7.26 1.32 7.67
N VAL A 167 -6.20 1.42 6.86
CA VAL A 167 -5.53 0.30 6.20
C VAL A 167 -4.13 0.10 6.78
N SER A 168 -3.47 -1.05 6.52
CA SER A 168 -2.10 -1.34 6.96
C SER A 168 -1.08 -0.55 6.14
N ILE A 169 -1.05 0.78 6.32
CA ILE A 169 -0.35 1.73 5.45
C ILE A 169 1.17 1.57 5.51
N CYS A 170 1.75 1.24 6.69
CA CYS A 170 3.19 1.01 6.83
C CYS A 170 3.62 -0.26 6.08
N ASP A 171 2.83 -1.32 6.22
CA ASP A 171 3.06 -2.58 5.51
C ASP A 171 2.94 -2.38 3.99
N ILE A 172 1.91 -1.66 3.54
CA ILE A 172 1.71 -1.36 2.12
C ILE A 172 2.86 -0.51 1.59
N ALA A 173 3.27 0.54 2.30
CA ALA A 173 4.39 1.38 1.90
C ALA A 173 5.69 0.58 1.79
N ALA A 174 5.99 -0.27 2.76
CA ALA A 174 7.16 -1.15 2.72
C ALA A 174 7.08 -2.16 1.57
N GLY A 175 5.93 -2.79 1.35
CA GLY A 175 5.71 -3.71 0.24
C GLY A 175 5.85 -3.06 -1.13
N MET A 176 5.33 -1.84 -1.31
CA MET A 176 5.51 -1.05 -2.53
C MET A 176 6.97 -0.66 -2.75
N THR A 177 7.66 -0.20 -1.72
CA THR A 177 9.08 0.15 -1.76
C THR A 177 9.94 -1.06 -2.12
N ALA A 178 9.66 -2.22 -1.49
CA ALA A 178 10.35 -3.47 -1.80
C ALA A 178 10.14 -3.91 -3.25
N HIS A 179 8.89 -3.90 -3.73
CA HIS A 179 8.58 -4.22 -5.12
C HIS A 179 9.32 -3.29 -6.10
N GLN A 180 9.29 -1.97 -5.87
CA GLN A 180 10.00 -0.98 -6.69
C GLN A 180 11.51 -1.25 -6.72
N ALA A 181 12.13 -1.48 -5.54
CA ALA A 181 13.55 -1.75 -5.43
C ALA A 181 13.96 -3.06 -6.12
N ILE A 182 13.11 -4.10 -6.05
CA ILE A 182 13.31 -5.37 -6.77
C ILE A 182 13.31 -5.14 -8.28
N LEU A 183 12.34 -4.37 -8.83
CA LEU A 183 12.30 -4.04 -10.26
C LEU A 183 13.54 -3.25 -10.70
N GLN A 184 14.02 -2.31 -9.88
CA GLN A 184 15.28 -1.59 -10.14
C GLN A 184 16.48 -2.54 -10.12
N ALA A 185 16.52 -3.50 -9.20
CA ALA A 185 17.58 -4.51 -9.13
C ALA A 185 17.55 -5.46 -10.33
N LEU A 186 16.37 -5.88 -10.79
CA LEU A 186 16.21 -6.69 -12.02
C LEU A 186 16.71 -5.92 -13.24
N TYR A 187 16.33 -4.65 -13.39
CA TYR A 187 16.84 -3.80 -14.47
C TYR A 187 18.37 -3.62 -14.40
N ALA A 188 18.92 -3.42 -13.21
CA ALA A 188 20.38 -3.34 -13.04
C ALA A 188 21.06 -4.68 -13.36
N ARG A 189 20.47 -5.80 -12.95
CA ARG A 189 20.97 -7.16 -13.23
C ARG A 189 21.01 -7.47 -14.72
N SER A 190 19.98 -7.05 -15.47
CA SER A 190 19.96 -7.24 -16.93
C SER A 190 21.14 -6.59 -17.66
N ARG A 191 21.75 -5.56 -17.06
CA ARG A 191 22.89 -4.83 -17.60
C ARG A 191 24.24 -5.29 -17.05
N THR A 192 24.28 -5.81 -15.84
CA THR A 192 25.51 -6.09 -15.09
C THR A 192 25.74 -7.57 -14.83
N GLY A 193 24.74 -8.41 -15.02
CA GLY A 193 24.73 -9.81 -14.61
C GLY A 193 24.68 -10.02 -13.10
N LYS A 194 24.63 -8.93 -12.29
CA LYS A 194 24.74 -9.02 -10.82
C LYS A 194 23.44 -8.59 -10.14
N GLY A 195 22.99 -9.39 -9.21
CA GLY A 195 21.90 -9.09 -8.28
C GLY A 195 22.26 -8.00 -7.28
N ARG A 196 21.31 -7.72 -6.37
CA ARG A 196 21.44 -6.69 -5.33
C ARG A 196 20.89 -7.21 -3.99
N GLY A 197 21.47 -6.73 -2.89
CA GLY A 197 20.84 -6.80 -1.57
C GLY A 197 19.98 -5.57 -1.35
N ILE A 198 18.72 -5.80 -0.98
CA ILE A 198 17.73 -4.77 -0.71
C ILE A 198 17.29 -4.92 0.73
N GLU A 199 17.33 -3.83 1.47
CA GLU A 199 16.77 -3.74 2.82
C GLU A 199 15.66 -2.70 2.82
N VAL A 200 14.49 -3.07 3.33
CA VAL A 200 13.34 -2.19 3.50
C VAL A 200 12.83 -2.32 4.93
N SER A 201 12.44 -1.21 5.54
CA SER A 201 11.73 -1.28 6.81
C SER A 201 10.41 -0.53 6.77
N LEU A 202 9.45 -0.99 7.57
CA LEU A 202 8.17 -0.31 7.71
C LEU A 202 8.36 1.13 8.14
N PHE A 203 9.28 1.35 9.12
CA PHE A 203 9.57 2.67 9.65
C PHE A 203 10.11 3.61 8.56
N HIS A 204 11.18 3.21 7.84
CA HIS A 204 11.81 4.09 6.86
C HIS A 204 10.93 4.32 5.62
N ALA A 205 10.18 3.29 5.18
CA ALA A 205 9.27 3.42 4.06
C ALA A 205 8.15 4.45 4.35
N LEU A 206 7.64 4.49 5.57
CA LEU A 206 6.63 5.47 5.95
C LEU A 206 7.25 6.82 6.35
N ALA A 207 8.45 6.84 6.97
CA ALA A 207 9.15 8.06 7.30
C ALA A 207 9.45 8.93 6.07
N ASP A 208 9.70 8.30 4.91
CA ASP A 208 9.85 9.05 3.66
C ASP A 208 8.60 9.87 3.31
N TRP A 209 7.40 9.35 3.56
CA TRP A 209 6.14 10.07 3.34
C TRP A 209 5.90 11.20 4.35
N MET A 210 6.58 11.14 5.50
CA MET A 210 6.50 12.18 6.55
C MET A 210 7.41 13.40 6.28
N ASN A 211 8.11 13.46 5.13
CA ASN A 211 9.02 14.57 4.82
C ASN A 211 8.35 15.95 4.84
N VAL A 212 7.12 16.09 4.34
CA VAL A 212 6.42 17.39 4.33
C VAL A 212 6.17 17.90 5.75
N PRO A 213 5.46 17.19 6.64
CA PRO A 213 5.27 17.64 8.02
C PRO A 213 6.60 17.80 8.78
N TYR A 214 7.59 16.93 8.54
CA TYR A 214 8.91 17.03 9.12
C TYR A 214 9.60 18.35 8.75
N ILE A 215 9.67 18.70 7.46
CA ILE A 215 10.29 19.94 6.97
C ILE A 215 9.54 21.15 7.52
N GLN A 216 8.21 21.14 7.51
CA GLN A 216 7.39 22.23 8.04
C GLN A 216 7.63 22.47 9.53
N SER A 217 7.79 21.39 10.31
CA SER A 217 8.10 21.49 11.74
C SER A 217 9.53 21.94 11.99
N GLN A 218 10.52 21.23 11.43
CA GLN A 218 11.93 21.40 11.78
C GLN A 218 12.55 22.68 11.21
N TYR A 219 12.15 23.10 10.03
CA TYR A 219 12.70 24.26 9.35
C TYR A 219 11.72 25.44 9.27
N GLY A 220 10.41 25.14 9.22
CA GLY A 220 9.37 26.15 9.16
C GLY A 220 8.87 26.62 10.54
N GLY A 221 9.29 25.97 11.62
CA GLY A 221 8.85 26.28 12.98
C GLY A 221 7.32 26.10 13.19
N ARG A 222 6.66 25.31 12.34
CA ARG A 222 5.21 25.09 12.43
C ARG A 222 4.89 24.05 13.49
N ASP A 223 3.89 24.35 14.28
CA ASP A 223 3.20 23.36 15.12
C ASP A 223 2.28 22.53 14.21
N ILE A 224 2.65 21.27 13.99
CA ILE A 224 1.89 20.36 13.11
C ILE A 224 0.74 19.78 13.92
N ARG A 225 -0.46 20.27 13.64
CA ARG A 225 -1.69 19.82 14.29
C ARG A 225 -2.53 18.96 13.37
N ARG A 226 -3.40 18.13 13.96
CA ARG A 226 -4.41 17.38 13.24
C ARG A 226 -5.44 18.32 12.61
N PRO A 227 -5.60 18.32 11.28
CA PRO A 227 -6.57 19.21 10.62
C PRO A 227 -7.97 18.60 10.50
N GLY A 228 -8.20 17.39 11.01
CA GLY A 228 -9.44 16.65 10.72
C GLY A 228 -9.59 16.38 9.22
N LEU A 229 -10.71 16.76 8.65
CA LEU A 229 -10.99 16.65 7.22
C LEU A 229 -10.69 17.96 6.45
N HIS A 230 -9.77 18.78 6.96
CA HIS A 230 -9.32 20.01 6.30
C HIS A 230 -7.87 19.92 5.86
N HIS A 231 -7.52 20.63 4.80
CA HIS A 231 -6.10 20.75 4.42
C HIS A 231 -5.39 21.79 5.31
N PRO A 232 -4.20 21.51 5.84
CA PRO A 232 -3.57 22.41 6.82
C PRO A 232 -3.15 23.78 6.24
N THR A 233 -2.86 23.89 4.95
CA THR A 233 -2.27 25.09 4.34
C THR A 233 -3.05 25.63 3.14
N ILE A 234 -4.18 25.05 2.81
CA ILE A 234 -5.06 25.48 1.69
C ILE A 234 -6.47 25.69 2.22
N ALA A 235 -7.11 26.78 1.82
CA ALA A 235 -8.52 27.09 2.16
C ALA A 235 -9.25 27.82 1.03
N PRO A 236 -10.52 27.42 0.74
CA PRO A 236 -11.19 26.27 1.32
C PRO A 236 -10.67 24.96 0.74
N TYR A 237 -10.40 24.01 1.59
CA TYR A 237 -10.15 22.61 1.27
C TYR A 237 -10.53 21.77 2.48
N GLY A 238 -11.67 21.13 2.42
CA GLY A 238 -12.19 20.36 3.56
C GLY A 238 -13.57 19.78 3.29
N ALA A 239 -14.13 19.14 4.31
CA ALA A 239 -15.46 18.54 4.29
C ALA A 239 -16.51 19.49 4.88
N TYR A 240 -17.62 19.63 4.18
CA TYR A 240 -18.75 20.49 4.54
C TYR A 240 -20.05 19.68 4.56
N ARG A 241 -20.91 19.95 5.53
CA ARG A 241 -22.17 19.23 5.70
C ARG A 241 -23.23 19.78 4.77
N CYS A 242 -23.86 18.90 3.99
CA CYS A 242 -24.98 19.21 3.09
C CYS A 242 -26.33 19.16 3.81
N GLY A 243 -27.37 19.68 3.16
CA GLY A 243 -28.72 19.75 3.73
C GLY A 243 -29.38 18.40 4.00
N ASP A 244 -28.94 17.34 3.33
CA ASP A 244 -29.35 15.95 3.55
C ASP A 244 -28.52 15.22 4.62
N GLY A 245 -27.60 15.93 5.29
CA GLY A 245 -26.74 15.40 6.35
C GLY A 245 -25.48 14.68 5.87
N ARG A 246 -25.33 14.44 4.58
CA ARG A 246 -24.10 13.87 3.96
C ARG A 246 -22.99 14.94 3.93
N GLN A 247 -21.75 14.50 3.70
CA GLN A 247 -20.60 15.41 3.62
C GLN A 247 -20.00 15.42 2.21
N LEU A 248 -19.69 16.63 1.74
CA LEU A 248 -19.00 16.87 0.47
C LEU A 248 -17.69 17.58 0.78
N LEU A 249 -16.61 17.10 0.16
CA LEU A 249 -15.30 17.74 0.19
C LEU A 249 -15.13 18.58 -1.06
N LEU A 250 -14.54 19.77 -0.91
CA LEU A 250 -14.09 20.57 -2.05
C LEU A 250 -12.66 21.03 -1.83
N SER A 251 -12.00 21.39 -2.92
CA SER A 251 -10.64 21.93 -2.89
C SER A 251 -10.53 23.10 -3.87
N ILE A 252 -10.02 24.22 -3.38
CA ILE A 252 -9.68 25.41 -4.18
C ILE A 252 -8.17 25.53 -4.27
N GLN A 253 -7.62 25.41 -5.47
CA GLN A 253 -6.16 25.38 -5.67
C GLN A 253 -5.59 26.71 -6.18
N ASN A 254 -6.45 27.61 -6.68
CA ASN A 254 -6.03 28.90 -7.25
C ASN A 254 -7.12 29.98 -7.11
N GLU A 255 -6.72 31.25 -7.32
CA GLU A 255 -7.63 32.39 -7.15
C GLU A 255 -8.76 32.40 -8.20
N ARG A 256 -8.58 31.84 -9.38
CA ARG A 256 -9.63 31.75 -10.39
C ARG A 256 -10.74 30.80 -9.96
N GLU A 257 -10.39 29.70 -9.34
CA GLU A 257 -11.39 28.77 -8.74
C GLU A 257 -12.08 29.41 -7.55
N TRP A 258 -11.33 30.20 -6.74
CA TRP A 258 -11.90 30.94 -5.61
C TRP A 258 -12.96 31.93 -6.08
N GLN A 259 -12.67 32.73 -7.13
CA GLN A 259 -13.64 33.65 -7.73
C GLN A 259 -14.91 32.92 -8.21
N ARG A 260 -14.75 31.81 -8.94
CA ARG A 260 -15.88 31.00 -9.41
C ARG A 260 -16.69 30.39 -8.26
N LEU A 261 -16.05 29.90 -7.21
CA LEU A 261 -16.76 29.43 -6.02
C LEU A 261 -17.63 30.54 -5.45
N CYS A 262 -17.06 31.73 -5.30
CA CYS A 262 -17.77 32.87 -4.73
C CYS A 262 -18.95 33.34 -5.61
N SER A 263 -18.73 33.49 -6.91
CA SER A 263 -19.80 33.97 -7.83
C SER A 263 -20.87 32.92 -8.10
N ASP A 264 -20.46 31.69 -8.46
CA ASP A 264 -21.35 30.72 -9.08
C ASP A 264 -22.02 29.79 -8.05
N VAL A 265 -21.34 29.52 -6.91
CA VAL A 265 -21.83 28.61 -5.88
C VAL A 265 -22.30 29.34 -4.63
N LEU A 266 -21.47 30.25 -4.10
CA LEU A 266 -21.81 30.98 -2.87
C LEU A 266 -22.73 32.17 -3.13
N GLN A 267 -22.89 32.61 -4.37
CA GLN A 267 -23.63 33.80 -4.76
C GLN A 267 -23.17 35.08 -4.02
N GLN A 268 -21.85 35.16 -3.79
CA GLN A 268 -21.18 36.28 -3.12
C GLN A 268 -19.95 36.73 -3.93
N PRO A 269 -20.15 37.37 -5.12
CA PRO A 269 -19.08 37.74 -6.05
C PRO A 269 -18.05 38.72 -5.45
N ASP A 270 -18.42 39.48 -4.41
CA ASP A 270 -17.53 40.45 -3.76
C ASP A 270 -16.64 39.82 -2.66
N LEU A 271 -16.85 38.55 -2.34
CA LEU A 271 -16.10 37.87 -1.27
C LEU A 271 -14.59 37.82 -1.54
N PRO A 272 -14.08 37.67 -2.78
CA PRO A 272 -12.66 37.75 -3.08
C PRO A 272 -12.01 39.09 -2.76
N GLU A 273 -12.75 40.18 -2.77
CA GLU A 273 -12.28 41.51 -2.43
C GLU A 273 -12.17 41.75 -0.90
N ASN A 274 -12.79 40.86 -0.10
CA ASN A 274 -12.72 40.95 1.35
C ASN A 274 -11.30 40.71 1.85
N PRO A 275 -10.69 41.64 2.62
CA PRO A 275 -9.32 41.50 3.13
C PRO A 275 -9.05 40.19 3.89
N LYS A 276 -10.06 39.55 4.48
CA LYS A 276 -9.93 38.26 5.17
C LYS A 276 -9.80 37.09 4.23
N PHE A 277 -10.19 37.22 2.95
CA PHE A 277 -10.30 36.09 2.01
C PHE A 277 -9.57 36.35 0.67
N SER A 278 -8.87 37.49 0.56
CA SER A 278 -8.21 37.97 -0.67
C SER A 278 -7.02 37.13 -1.15
N SER A 279 -6.53 36.22 -0.35
CA SER A 279 -5.47 35.27 -0.73
C SER A 279 -5.59 33.96 0.03
N ASN A 280 -4.96 32.88 -0.45
CA ASN A 280 -4.97 31.60 0.26
C ASN A 280 -4.48 31.73 1.70
N VAL A 281 -3.40 32.50 1.95
CA VAL A 281 -2.87 32.74 3.30
C VAL A 281 -3.95 33.38 4.19
N LYS A 282 -4.65 34.41 3.67
CA LYS A 282 -5.71 35.09 4.41
C LYS A 282 -6.91 34.20 4.66
N ARG A 283 -7.27 33.36 3.71
CA ARG A 283 -8.35 32.37 3.90
C ARG A 283 -7.99 31.33 4.97
N VAL A 284 -6.72 30.86 4.99
CA VAL A 284 -6.24 29.93 6.03
C VAL A 284 -6.23 30.59 7.41
N GLU A 285 -5.76 31.84 7.52
CA GLU A 285 -5.79 32.63 8.78
C GLU A 285 -7.23 32.85 9.30
N ASN A 286 -8.19 32.98 8.39
CA ASN A 286 -9.59 33.27 8.72
C ASN A 286 -10.51 32.07 8.43
N ARG A 287 -9.97 30.83 8.51
CA ARG A 287 -10.68 29.61 8.15
C ARG A 287 -12.05 29.47 8.81
N ALA A 288 -12.17 29.70 10.11
CA ALA A 288 -13.44 29.55 10.83
C ALA A 288 -14.55 30.43 10.21
N ALA A 289 -14.24 31.69 9.92
CA ALA A 289 -15.19 32.60 9.29
C ALA A 289 -15.54 32.20 7.86
N LEU A 290 -14.58 31.62 7.13
CA LEU A 290 -14.82 31.09 5.79
C LEU A 290 -15.69 29.84 5.83
N ASP A 291 -15.40 28.92 6.76
CA ASP A 291 -16.16 27.68 6.93
C ASP A 291 -17.61 27.96 7.35
N ASP A 292 -17.86 29.00 8.15
CA ASP A 292 -19.22 29.44 8.49
C ASP A 292 -20.02 29.85 7.25
N ILE A 293 -19.39 30.57 6.32
CA ILE A 293 -20.02 30.99 5.04
C ILE A 293 -20.34 29.75 4.19
N LEU A 294 -19.37 28.85 4.02
CA LEU A 294 -19.54 27.62 3.25
C LEU A 294 -20.60 26.71 3.85
N ASN A 295 -20.54 26.47 5.16
CA ASN A 295 -21.50 25.62 5.86
C ASN A 295 -22.93 26.16 5.73
N LYS A 296 -23.13 27.48 5.79
CA LYS A 296 -24.45 28.09 5.62
C LYS A 296 -25.03 27.82 4.24
N VAL A 297 -24.23 27.96 3.19
CA VAL A 297 -24.68 27.69 1.82
C VAL A 297 -24.89 26.19 1.59
N PHE A 298 -23.94 25.36 2.03
CA PHE A 298 -23.98 23.92 1.76
C PHE A 298 -25.12 23.23 2.54
N ALA A 299 -25.41 23.67 3.75
CA ALA A 299 -26.53 23.14 4.53
C ALA A 299 -27.92 23.44 3.92
N ALA A 300 -27.99 24.40 2.98
CA ALA A 300 -29.25 24.70 2.28
C ALA A 300 -29.53 23.78 1.08
N HIS A 301 -28.57 22.95 0.67
CA HIS A 301 -28.68 22.12 -0.53
C HIS A 301 -28.34 20.64 -0.24
N PRO A 302 -29.08 19.68 -0.81
CA PRO A 302 -28.68 18.28 -0.78
C PRO A 302 -27.39 18.04 -1.59
N ILE A 303 -26.63 17.00 -1.26
CA ILE A 303 -25.30 16.72 -1.82
C ILE A 303 -25.30 16.64 -3.35
N ASP A 304 -26.34 16.06 -3.96
CA ASP A 304 -26.40 15.90 -5.40
C ASP A 304 -26.61 17.23 -6.13
N GLN A 305 -27.37 18.16 -5.54
CA GLN A 305 -27.51 19.51 -6.06
C GLN A 305 -26.19 20.29 -5.98
N LEU A 306 -25.50 20.21 -4.83
CA LEU A 306 -24.17 20.83 -4.68
C LEU A 306 -23.14 20.24 -5.64
N ALA A 307 -23.16 18.93 -5.87
CA ALA A 307 -22.28 18.29 -6.83
C ALA A 307 -22.49 18.87 -8.25
N VAL A 308 -23.74 19.06 -8.68
CA VAL A 308 -24.06 19.69 -9.99
C VAL A 308 -23.58 21.14 -10.02
N MET A 309 -23.81 21.93 -8.96
CA MET A 309 -23.36 23.34 -8.89
C MET A 309 -21.83 23.44 -9.00
N LEU A 310 -21.09 22.62 -8.23
CA LEU A 310 -19.62 22.59 -8.25
C LEU A 310 -19.06 22.10 -9.58
N GLN A 311 -19.69 21.09 -10.18
CA GLN A 311 -19.30 20.59 -11.50
C GLN A 311 -19.51 21.67 -12.57
N THR A 312 -20.62 22.39 -12.55
CA THR A 312 -20.90 23.49 -13.48
C THR A 312 -19.91 24.63 -13.30
N ALA A 313 -19.56 24.97 -12.07
CA ALA A 313 -18.52 25.95 -11.74
C ALA A 313 -17.09 25.43 -12.00
N GLN A 314 -16.91 24.19 -12.45
CA GLN A 314 -15.62 23.54 -12.66
C GLN A 314 -14.73 23.56 -11.41
N ILE A 315 -15.30 23.27 -10.27
CA ILE A 315 -14.61 23.16 -8.98
C ILE A 315 -14.47 21.71 -8.62
N ALA A 316 -13.26 21.32 -8.17
CA ALA A 316 -12.96 19.97 -7.72
C ALA A 316 -13.71 19.66 -6.41
N PHE A 317 -14.41 18.54 -6.39
CA PHE A 317 -15.13 18.06 -5.23
C PHE A 317 -15.12 16.53 -5.15
N GLY A 318 -15.43 16.01 -3.96
CA GLY A 318 -15.61 14.58 -3.70
C GLY A 318 -16.67 14.38 -2.64
N ARG A 319 -17.28 13.20 -2.61
CA ARG A 319 -18.20 12.79 -1.56
C ARG A 319 -17.44 12.01 -0.48
N LEU A 320 -17.77 12.22 0.77
CA LEU A 320 -17.29 11.33 1.84
C LEU A 320 -18.13 10.04 1.79
N ASN A 321 -17.65 9.08 1.04
CA ASN A 321 -18.34 7.83 0.78
C ASN A 321 -18.23 6.86 1.96
N THR A 322 -19.31 6.12 2.20
CA THR A 322 -19.30 4.89 3.01
C THR A 322 -18.67 3.74 2.20
N MET A 323 -18.47 2.59 2.83
CA MET A 323 -18.00 1.39 2.12
C MET A 323 -19.02 0.90 1.09
N ASP A 324 -20.33 1.07 1.35
CA ASP A 324 -21.39 0.74 0.38
C ASP A 324 -21.36 1.68 -0.84
N ASP A 325 -21.22 2.99 -0.59
CA ASP A 325 -21.05 3.97 -1.67
C ASP A 325 -19.79 3.68 -2.50
N PHE A 326 -18.69 3.29 -1.83
CA PHE A 326 -17.46 2.91 -2.51
C PHE A 326 -17.64 1.63 -3.32
N ALA A 327 -18.29 0.61 -2.79
CA ALA A 327 -18.55 -0.64 -3.52
C ALA A 327 -19.37 -0.41 -4.79
N ALA A 328 -20.32 0.54 -4.76
CA ALA A 328 -21.15 0.93 -5.91
C ALA A 328 -20.48 1.97 -6.83
N HIS A 329 -19.25 2.41 -6.54
CA HIS A 329 -18.64 3.53 -7.26
C HIS A 329 -18.32 3.16 -8.71
N PRO A 330 -18.74 3.97 -9.73
CA PRO A 330 -18.63 3.63 -11.14
C PRO A 330 -17.19 3.54 -11.66
N GLN A 331 -16.21 4.06 -10.94
CA GLN A 331 -14.79 3.95 -11.28
C GLN A 331 -14.14 2.66 -10.78
N ASN A 332 -14.84 1.86 -10.01
CA ASN A 332 -14.29 0.58 -9.54
C ASN A 332 -14.03 -0.37 -10.70
N ARG A 333 -12.90 -1.03 -10.61
CA ARG A 333 -12.53 -2.12 -11.51
C ARG A 333 -12.37 -3.38 -10.68
N PHE A 334 -13.05 -4.45 -11.11
CA PHE A 334 -13.04 -5.73 -10.40
C PHE A 334 -12.35 -6.79 -11.25
N VAL A 335 -11.71 -7.72 -10.56
CA VAL A 335 -11.16 -8.96 -11.14
C VAL A 335 -11.63 -10.14 -10.31
N THR A 336 -11.84 -11.27 -10.99
CA THR A 336 -12.23 -12.52 -10.34
C THR A 336 -10.98 -13.27 -9.87
N VAL A 337 -10.98 -13.67 -8.61
CA VAL A 337 -9.95 -14.52 -8.01
C VAL A 337 -10.60 -15.81 -7.53
N ARG A 338 -9.96 -16.95 -7.80
CA ARG A 338 -10.42 -18.27 -7.37
C ARG A 338 -9.78 -18.65 -6.04
N THR A 339 -10.59 -19.18 -5.14
CA THR A 339 -10.19 -19.77 -3.86
C THR A 339 -10.89 -21.11 -3.69
N THR A 340 -10.53 -21.89 -2.70
CA THR A 340 -11.28 -23.14 -2.35
C THR A 340 -12.69 -22.85 -1.85
N GLY A 341 -12.95 -21.68 -1.27
CA GLY A 341 -14.30 -21.19 -0.91
C GLY A 341 -15.13 -20.74 -2.12
N GLY A 342 -14.56 -20.75 -3.33
CA GLY A 342 -15.20 -20.32 -4.58
C GLY A 342 -14.62 -19.04 -5.16
N GLU A 343 -15.26 -18.52 -6.20
CA GLU A 343 -14.83 -17.28 -6.87
C GLU A 343 -15.24 -16.04 -6.08
N LEU A 344 -14.33 -15.08 -6.02
CA LEU A 344 -14.52 -13.77 -5.41
C LEU A 344 -14.17 -12.67 -6.41
N GLN A 345 -14.94 -11.61 -6.41
CA GLN A 345 -14.54 -10.37 -7.07
C GLN A 345 -13.80 -9.49 -6.08
N ILE A 346 -12.58 -9.10 -6.42
CA ILE A 346 -11.78 -8.15 -5.66
C ILE A 346 -11.45 -6.93 -6.52
N LEU A 347 -11.08 -5.84 -5.88
CA LEU A 347 -10.61 -4.65 -6.59
C LEU A 347 -9.35 -4.97 -7.40
N ALA A 348 -9.35 -4.55 -8.66
CA ALA A 348 -8.21 -4.77 -9.55
C ALA A 348 -6.95 -4.00 -9.10
N PRO A 349 -5.75 -4.47 -9.45
CA PRO A 349 -4.54 -3.66 -9.33
C PRO A 349 -4.68 -2.29 -9.98
N GLY A 350 -4.01 -1.28 -9.42
CA GLY A 350 -4.14 0.10 -9.88
C GLY A 350 -3.65 0.35 -11.30
N ALA A 351 -2.64 -0.40 -11.75
CA ALA A 351 -2.08 -0.27 -13.09
C ALA A 351 -2.88 -1.06 -14.15
N VAL A 352 -3.00 -0.47 -15.34
CA VAL A 352 -3.55 -1.11 -16.54
C VAL A 352 -2.51 -0.97 -17.65
N VAL A 353 -2.13 -2.07 -18.26
CA VAL A 353 -1.13 -2.09 -19.33
C VAL A 353 -1.86 -2.18 -20.68
N ASN A 354 -1.55 -1.26 -21.60
CA ASN A 354 -2.17 -1.21 -22.94
C ASN A 354 -3.70 -1.24 -22.94
N GLY A 355 -4.33 -0.66 -21.88
CA GLY A 355 -5.79 -0.63 -21.75
C GLY A 355 -6.41 -1.95 -21.29
N VAL A 356 -5.62 -2.95 -20.95
CA VAL A 356 -6.07 -4.29 -20.54
C VAL A 356 -5.70 -4.57 -19.09
N MET A 357 -6.64 -5.11 -18.33
CA MET A 357 -6.38 -5.63 -16.99
C MET A 357 -5.87 -7.07 -17.10
N ALA A 358 -4.72 -7.36 -16.46
CA ALA A 358 -4.19 -8.71 -16.39
C ALA A 358 -5.13 -9.61 -15.55
N PRO A 359 -5.35 -10.88 -15.97
CA PRO A 359 -6.01 -11.85 -15.12
C PRO A 359 -5.13 -12.16 -13.90
N LEU A 360 -5.76 -12.43 -12.77
CA LEU A 360 -5.05 -12.79 -11.54
C LEU A 360 -5.12 -14.30 -11.30
N GLY A 361 -4.05 -14.85 -10.72
CA GLY A 361 -3.98 -16.26 -10.36
C GLY A 361 -4.90 -16.64 -9.19
N ALA A 362 -5.05 -17.92 -8.95
CA ALA A 362 -5.80 -18.45 -7.80
C ALA A 362 -5.03 -18.23 -6.49
N VAL A 363 -5.76 -18.27 -5.37
CA VAL A 363 -5.18 -18.24 -4.02
C VAL A 363 -4.88 -19.67 -3.59
N PRO A 364 -3.64 -19.99 -3.19
CA PRO A 364 -3.30 -21.34 -2.79
C PRO A 364 -3.80 -21.68 -1.38
N ASP A 365 -4.25 -22.91 -1.19
CA ASP A 365 -4.36 -23.47 0.16
C ASP A 365 -3.00 -23.70 0.79
N LEU A 366 -2.97 -23.86 2.09
CA LEU A 366 -1.73 -24.16 2.82
C LEU A 366 -1.09 -25.45 2.30
N GLY A 367 0.13 -25.31 1.80
CA GLY A 367 0.92 -26.44 1.31
C GLY A 367 0.37 -27.15 0.07
N ALA A 368 -0.54 -26.51 -0.67
CA ALA A 368 -1.17 -27.10 -1.85
C ALA A 368 -0.17 -27.62 -2.90
N ASN A 369 1.00 -27.03 -2.95
CA ASN A 369 2.05 -27.39 -3.90
C ASN A 369 3.21 -28.17 -3.26
N SER A 370 3.09 -28.57 -1.98
CA SER A 370 4.24 -29.09 -1.20
C SER A 370 4.87 -30.34 -1.82
N THR A 371 4.09 -31.30 -2.31
CA THR A 371 4.63 -32.52 -2.92
C THR A 371 5.40 -32.19 -4.19
N ALA A 372 4.78 -31.48 -5.13
CA ALA A 372 5.42 -31.13 -6.40
C ALA A 372 6.71 -30.29 -6.21
N ILE A 373 6.66 -29.32 -5.28
CA ILE A 373 7.83 -28.45 -4.98
C ILE A 373 8.93 -29.27 -4.31
N ARG A 374 8.62 -30.17 -3.37
CA ARG A 374 9.61 -31.05 -2.77
C ARG A 374 10.31 -31.93 -3.80
N ASP A 375 9.55 -32.54 -4.71
CA ASP A 375 10.08 -33.39 -5.78
C ASP A 375 10.97 -32.56 -6.74
N GLU A 376 10.55 -31.38 -7.14
CA GLU A 376 11.30 -30.47 -8.03
C GLU A 376 12.63 -30.01 -7.43
N PHE A 377 12.66 -29.75 -6.11
CA PHE A 377 13.81 -29.23 -5.41
C PHE A 377 14.50 -30.25 -4.51
N ALA A 378 14.20 -31.55 -4.68
CA ALA A 378 14.83 -32.62 -3.92
C ALA A 378 16.37 -32.65 -4.06
N GLN A 379 16.88 -32.22 -5.20
CA GLN A 379 18.33 -32.15 -5.47
C GLN A 379 18.80 -30.71 -5.72
N PRO A 380 20.01 -30.34 -5.25
CA PRO A 380 20.63 -29.08 -5.61
C PRO A 380 20.92 -29.03 -7.12
N ASN A 381 21.13 -27.83 -7.66
CA ASN A 381 21.62 -27.69 -9.01
C ASN A 381 22.87 -28.54 -9.20
N ARG A 382 22.90 -29.36 -10.24
CA ARG A 382 24.19 -29.93 -10.71
C ARG A 382 25.00 -28.74 -11.22
N SER A 383 26.07 -28.42 -10.50
CA SER A 383 27.08 -27.43 -10.87
C SER A 383 27.69 -27.71 -12.25
#